data_c2cabb2b55e07951510996fb75c4b43c
#
_entry.id   c2cabb2b55e07951510996fb75c4b43c
#
_cell.length_a   1.000
_cell.length_b   1.000
_cell.length_c   1.000
_cell.angle_alpha   90.00
_cell.angle_beta   90.00
_cell.angle_gamma   90.00
#
_symmetry.space_group_name_H-M   'P 1'
#
loop_
_entity.id
_entity.type
_entity.pdbx_description
1 polymer ?
#
loop_
_entity_poly.entity_id
_entity_poly.type
_entity_poly.pdbx_seq_one_letter_code
_entity_poly.pdbx_strand_id
1 'polypeptide(L)'
;MTTGMRMVWTLNGHGWANCTVEDQQAKVEVTASYVTNAPEEFLTAVARLVFGEAETRAQFEAEPTTFRWIFYRQGDDAWIRLLRLRRGSDHDNKGTEIWSSQLHVDALARAVIRCFDEVAWTYDESVYRGKWGEHFPRTELEAVRRLWNAHLQGDDT
;
A
#
# COMPACT_ATOMS: atom_id res chain seq x y z
N MET A 1 -22.11 -2.00 -6.24
CA MET A 1 -21.53 -0.66 -6.16
C MET A 1 -20.07 -0.77 -5.74
N THR A 2 -19.17 -0.23 -6.53
CA THR A 2 -17.76 -0.30 -6.23
C THR A 2 -17.42 0.66 -5.09
N THR A 3 -16.87 0.14 -4.01
CA THR A 3 -16.40 0.94 -2.90
C THR A 3 -15.07 1.57 -3.28
N GLY A 4 -14.97 2.89 -3.14
CA GLY A 4 -13.72 3.60 -3.32
C GLY A 4 -12.87 3.51 -2.06
N MET A 5 -11.57 3.68 -2.26
CA MET A 5 -10.60 3.73 -1.18
C MET A 5 -9.78 5.00 -1.32
N ARG A 6 -9.44 5.61 -0.21
CA ARG A 6 -8.50 6.73 -0.18
C ARG A 6 -7.32 6.36 0.69
N MET A 7 -6.13 6.69 0.21
CA MET A 7 -4.89 6.43 0.93
C MET A 7 -4.05 7.70 0.96
N VAL A 8 -3.48 8.01 2.11
CA VAL A 8 -2.62 9.18 2.29
C VAL A 8 -1.35 8.72 2.99
N TRP A 9 -0.21 9.14 2.45
CA TRP A 9 1.11 8.83 3.00
C TRP A 9 1.81 10.14 3.33
N THR A 10 2.19 10.34 4.58
CA THR A 10 2.90 11.54 5.03
C THR A 10 4.19 11.17 5.71
N LEU A 11 5.22 11.99 5.49
CA LEU A 11 6.52 11.80 6.12
C LEU A 11 6.64 12.72 7.33
N ASN A 12 7.02 12.15 8.46
CA ASN A 12 7.16 12.90 9.72
C ASN A 12 8.58 13.30 10.05
N GLY A 13 9.53 12.94 9.15
CA GLY A 13 10.95 13.18 9.42
C GLY A 13 11.56 12.08 10.28
N HIS A 14 12.88 12.00 10.27
CA HIS A 14 13.64 11.01 11.05
C HIS A 14 13.29 9.55 10.70
N GLY A 15 12.89 9.31 9.45
CA GLY A 15 12.61 7.97 8.96
C GLY A 15 11.26 7.39 9.39
N TRP A 16 10.27 8.24 9.68
CA TRP A 16 8.92 7.80 10.03
C TRP A 16 7.91 8.31 9.01
N ALA A 17 6.91 7.48 8.75
CA ALA A 17 5.79 7.83 7.88
C ALA A 17 4.48 7.41 8.53
N ASN A 18 3.43 8.16 8.23
CA ASN A 18 2.06 7.79 8.58
C ASN A 18 1.30 7.46 7.31
N CYS A 19 0.58 6.34 7.34
CA CYS A 19 -0.28 5.91 6.26
C CYS A 19 -1.70 5.84 6.77
N THR A 20 -2.58 6.65 6.19
CA THR A 20 -4.00 6.60 6.49
C THR A 20 -4.71 5.96 5.33
N VAL A 21 -5.60 5.01 5.63
CA VAL A 21 -6.42 4.34 4.62
C VAL A 21 -7.87 4.37 5.08
N GLU A 22 -8.76 4.66 4.15
CA GLU A 22 -10.19 4.72 4.46
C GLU A 22 -11.04 4.26 3.29
N ASP A 23 -12.18 3.70 3.61
CA ASP A 23 -13.27 3.45 2.67
C ASP A 23 -14.53 4.08 3.22
N GLN A 24 -15.71 3.70 2.70
CA GLN A 24 -16.98 4.26 3.14
C GLN A 24 -17.35 3.84 4.56
N GLN A 25 -16.73 2.82 5.11
CA GLN A 25 -17.13 2.21 6.38
C GLN A 25 -16.17 2.52 7.52
N ALA A 26 -14.86 2.58 7.23
CA ALA A 26 -13.85 2.69 8.28
C ALA A 26 -12.58 3.38 7.80
N LYS A 27 -11.88 3.97 8.76
CA LYS A 27 -10.61 4.66 8.53
C LYS A 27 -9.64 4.20 9.59
N VAL A 28 -8.38 3.98 9.20
CA VAL A 28 -7.32 3.61 10.12
C VAL A 28 -6.02 4.31 9.73
N GLU A 29 -5.19 4.58 10.71
CA GLU A 29 -3.85 5.11 10.50
C GLU A 29 -2.84 4.12 11.02
N VAL A 30 -1.80 3.85 10.23
CA VAL A 30 -0.67 3.01 10.62
C VAL A 30 0.62 3.78 10.39
N THR A 31 1.69 3.35 11.05
CA THR A 31 2.99 3.97 10.91
C THR A 31 3.99 2.99 10.31
N ALA A 32 5.01 3.53 9.68
CA ALA A 32 6.11 2.76 9.13
C ALA A 32 7.41 3.47 9.44
N SER A 33 8.44 2.70 9.85
CA SER A 33 9.79 3.22 10.01
C SER A 33 10.64 2.84 8.80
N TYR A 34 11.75 3.53 8.62
CA TYR A 34 12.66 3.31 7.50
C TYR A 34 13.46 2.00 7.63
N VAL A 35 13.31 1.28 8.73
CA VAL A 35 14.02 0.02 8.97
C VAL A 35 13.75 -1.01 7.87
N THR A 36 12.57 -0.93 7.26
CA THR A 36 12.24 -1.75 6.07
C THR A 36 11.89 -0.82 4.91
N ASN A 37 11.87 -1.39 3.71
CA ASN A 37 11.50 -0.67 2.50
C ASN A 37 9.97 -0.64 2.36
N ALA A 38 9.27 -0.03 3.33
CA ALA A 38 7.81 -0.08 3.41
C ALA A 38 7.11 0.41 2.12
N PRO A 39 7.47 1.59 1.55
CA PRO A 39 6.81 2.02 0.32
C PRO A 39 7.06 1.07 -0.85
N GLU A 40 8.28 0.58 -0.99
CA GLU A 40 8.67 -0.33 -2.07
C GLU A 40 7.94 -1.67 -1.93
N GLU A 41 7.89 -2.23 -0.72
CA GLU A 41 7.19 -3.49 -0.48
C GLU A 41 5.70 -3.35 -0.76
N PHE A 42 5.09 -2.25 -0.30
CA PHE A 42 3.67 -2.00 -0.51
C PHE A 42 3.35 -1.89 -2.01
N LEU A 43 4.11 -1.06 -2.73
CA LEU A 43 3.89 -0.86 -4.17
C LEU A 43 4.13 -2.15 -4.95
N THR A 44 5.15 -2.93 -4.58
CA THR A 44 5.41 -4.21 -5.25
C THR A 44 4.28 -5.20 -5.01
N ALA A 45 3.74 -5.27 -3.79
CA ALA A 45 2.61 -6.14 -3.50
C ALA A 45 1.38 -5.76 -4.34
N VAL A 46 1.10 -4.48 -4.46
CA VAL A 46 -0.02 -3.99 -5.28
C VAL A 46 0.23 -4.29 -6.77
N ALA A 47 1.45 -4.06 -7.26
CA ALA A 47 1.79 -4.34 -8.67
C ALA A 47 1.57 -5.81 -9.01
N ARG A 48 2.03 -6.72 -8.15
CA ARG A 48 1.87 -8.16 -8.35
C ARG A 48 0.40 -8.57 -8.32
N LEU A 49 -0.40 -7.95 -7.45
CA LEU A 49 -1.83 -8.21 -7.42
C LEU A 49 -2.50 -7.74 -8.71
N VAL A 50 -2.17 -6.54 -9.18
CA VAL A 50 -2.70 -6.01 -10.45
C VAL A 50 -2.29 -6.89 -11.63
N PHE A 51 -1.08 -7.44 -11.59
CA PHE A 51 -0.60 -8.38 -12.61
C PHE A 51 -1.45 -9.66 -12.65
N GLY A 52 -2.01 -10.09 -11.51
CA GLY A 52 -2.90 -11.24 -11.46
C GLY A 52 -2.61 -12.26 -10.38
N GLU A 53 -1.65 -12.01 -9.49
CA GLU A 53 -1.41 -12.94 -8.39
C GLU A 53 -2.61 -12.96 -7.45
N ALA A 54 -2.91 -14.13 -6.90
CA ALA A 54 -4.10 -14.33 -6.06
C ALA A 54 -3.93 -13.78 -4.65
N GLU A 55 -2.70 -13.70 -4.17
CA GLU A 55 -2.40 -13.18 -2.83
C GLU A 55 -1.03 -12.54 -2.82
N THR A 56 -0.94 -11.32 -2.27
CA THR A 56 0.34 -10.65 -2.04
C THR A 56 0.35 -10.01 -0.67
N ARG A 57 1.53 -9.67 -0.16
CA ARG A 57 1.70 -9.19 1.22
C ARG A 57 2.77 -8.10 1.28
N ALA A 58 2.60 -7.21 2.27
CA ALA A 58 3.61 -6.20 2.60
C ALA A 58 3.59 -5.97 4.11
N GLN A 59 4.73 -5.61 4.69
CA GLN A 59 4.82 -5.33 6.12
C GLN A 59 5.44 -3.96 6.36
N PHE A 60 4.87 -3.28 7.36
CA PHE A 60 5.41 -2.03 7.88
C PHE A 60 5.90 -2.29 9.30
N GLU A 61 7.17 -1.99 9.55
CA GLU A 61 7.71 -2.07 10.91
C GLU A 61 7.54 -0.72 11.61
N ALA A 62 6.86 -0.72 12.74
CA ALA A 62 6.62 0.47 13.55
C ALA A 62 7.31 0.40 14.91
N GLU A 63 8.11 -0.61 15.16
CA GLU A 63 9.00 -0.82 16.31
C GLU A 63 8.35 -0.54 17.66
N PRO A 64 7.87 -1.56 18.38
CA PRO A 64 7.96 -3.00 18.06
C PRO A 64 6.81 -3.55 17.24
N THR A 65 5.75 -2.77 17.07
CA THR A 65 4.54 -3.20 16.36
C THR A 65 4.82 -3.37 14.87
N THR A 66 4.21 -4.39 14.29
CA THR A 66 4.24 -4.63 12.85
C THR A 66 2.83 -4.51 12.30
N PHE A 67 2.70 -3.89 11.14
CA PHE A 67 1.45 -3.85 10.40
C PHE A 67 1.62 -4.68 9.14
N ARG A 68 0.72 -5.63 8.91
CA ARG A 68 0.78 -6.54 7.77
C ARG A 68 -0.40 -6.30 6.87
N TRP A 69 -0.11 -5.98 5.61
CA TRP A 69 -1.10 -5.86 4.55
C TRP A 69 -1.20 -7.21 3.84
N ILE A 70 -2.41 -7.72 3.70
CA ILE A 70 -2.66 -8.94 2.92
C ILE A 70 -3.67 -8.57 1.85
N PHE A 71 -3.28 -8.78 0.60
CA PHE A 71 -4.13 -8.49 -0.55
C PHE A 71 -4.54 -9.81 -1.19
N TYR A 72 -5.82 -9.95 -1.47
CA TYR A 72 -6.36 -11.10 -2.18
C TYR A 72 -7.05 -10.62 -3.44
N ARG A 73 -7.01 -11.45 -4.48
CA ARG A 73 -7.68 -11.13 -5.73
C ARG A 73 -8.38 -12.36 -6.27
N GLN A 74 -9.62 -12.19 -6.72
CA GLN A 74 -10.38 -13.20 -7.47
C GLN A 74 -11.08 -12.47 -8.61
N GLY A 75 -10.73 -12.78 -9.86
CA GLY A 75 -11.20 -12.02 -11.00
C GLY A 75 -10.74 -10.57 -10.89
N ASP A 76 -11.67 -9.63 -10.93
CA ASP A 76 -11.38 -8.20 -10.77
C ASP A 76 -11.70 -7.70 -9.35
N ASP A 77 -12.12 -8.58 -8.47
CA ASP A 77 -12.38 -8.23 -7.07
C ASP A 77 -11.13 -8.39 -6.25
N ALA A 78 -10.89 -7.40 -5.39
CA ALA A 78 -9.76 -7.40 -4.47
C ALA A 78 -10.26 -7.27 -3.03
N TRP A 79 -9.56 -7.88 -2.11
CA TRP A 79 -9.81 -7.77 -0.68
C TRP A 79 -8.52 -7.37 0.00
N ILE A 80 -8.62 -6.50 0.98
CA ILE A 80 -7.49 -6.04 1.76
C ILE A 80 -7.77 -6.37 3.21
N ARG A 81 -6.79 -6.99 3.87
CA ARG A 81 -6.79 -7.14 5.32
C ARG A 81 -5.56 -6.42 5.87
N LEU A 82 -5.75 -5.64 6.89
CA LEU A 82 -4.65 -4.95 7.57
C LEU A 82 -4.60 -5.45 9.00
N LEU A 83 -3.52 -6.13 9.36
CA LEU A 83 -3.32 -6.74 10.67
C LEU A 83 -2.29 -5.98 11.46
N ARG A 84 -2.54 -5.86 12.78
CA ARG A 84 -1.55 -5.39 13.74
C ARG A 84 -0.98 -6.60 14.47
N LEU A 85 0.35 -6.72 14.49
CA LEU A 85 1.05 -7.82 15.11
C LEU A 85 2.09 -7.27 16.10
N ARG A 86 2.47 -8.10 17.07
CA ARG A 86 3.53 -7.73 18.03
C ARG A 86 4.91 -7.79 17.38
N ARG A 87 5.11 -8.71 16.43
CA ARG A 87 6.38 -8.91 15.71
C ARG A 87 6.12 -9.34 14.29
N GLY A 88 7.07 -9.00 13.42
CA GLY A 88 6.97 -9.36 12.01
C GLY A 88 7.05 -10.87 11.74
N SER A 89 7.57 -11.66 12.68
CA SER A 89 7.64 -13.11 12.54
C SER A 89 6.36 -13.85 12.97
N ASP A 90 5.40 -13.16 13.56
CA ASP A 90 4.16 -13.79 14.02
C ASP A 90 3.31 -14.20 12.82
N HIS A 91 2.58 -15.32 12.98
CA HIS A 91 1.60 -15.76 11.99
C HIS A 91 0.38 -14.84 12.00
N ASP A 92 -0.37 -14.84 10.91
CA ASP A 92 -1.56 -13.98 10.75
C ASP A 92 -2.56 -14.17 11.90
N ASN A 93 -2.73 -15.40 12.39
CA ASN A 93 -3.70 -15.69 13.44
C ASN A 93 -3.37 -15.05 14.80
N LYS A 94 -2.15 -14.55 14.95
CA LYS A 94 -1.75 -13.80 16.16
C LYS A 94 -2.00 -12.30 16.02
N GLY A 95 -2.38 -11.84 14.83
CA GLY A 95 -2.66 -10.45 14.57
C GLY A 95 -4.09 -10.07 14.90
N THR A 96 -4.30 -8.77 15.08
CA THR A 96 -5.62 -8.19 15.19
C THR A 96 -5.93 -7.47 13.88
N GLU A 97 -7.05 -7.81 13.26
CA GLU A 97 -7.47 -7.11 12.05
C GLU A 97 -8.00 -5.74 12.45
N ILE A 98 -7.30 -4.69 12.01
CA ILE A 98 -7.65 -3.31 12.35
C ILE A 98 -8.39 -2.59 11.22
N TRP A 99 -8.36 -3.16 10.01
CA TRP A 99 -9.09 -2.61 8.88
C TRP A 99 -9.19 -3.67 7.79
N SER A 100 -10.27 -3.66 7.05
CA SER A 100 -10.43 -4.50 5.86
C SER A 100 -11.32 -3.77 4.86
N SER A 101 -11.18 -4.11 3.58
CA SER A 101 -11.99 -3.53 2.53
C SER A 101 -12.10 -4.49 1.36
N GLN A 102 -13.20 -4.40 0.63
CA GLN A 102 -13.41 -5.11 -0.61
C GLN A 102 -13.69 -4.08 -1.69
N LEU A 103 -12.97 -4.16 -2.81
CA LEU A 103 -13.07 -3.19 -3.89
C LEU A 103 -12.63 -3.82 -5.20
N HIS A 104 -12.97 -3.15 -6.31
CA HIS A 104 -12.46 -3.55 -7.62
C HIS A 104 -10.96 -3.28 -7.70
N VAL A 105 -10.22 -4.14 -8.38
CA VAL A 105 -8.76 -4.00 -8.50
C VAL A 105 -8.37 -2.66 -9.12
N ASP A 106 -9.20 -2.11 -10.03
CA ASP A 106 -8.94 -0.79 -10.62
C ASP A 106 -9.03 0.33 -9.58
N ALA A 107 -9.97 0.22 -8.64
CA ALA A 107 -10.11 1.21 -7.56
C ALA A 107 -8.88 1.18 -6.64
N LEU A 108 -8.36 -0.02 -6.36
CA LEU A 108 -7.14 -0.17 -5.57
C LEU A 108 -5.95 0.46 -6.30
N ALA A 109 -5.74 0.12 -7.56
CA ALA A 109 -4.63 0.67 -8.34
C ALA A 109 -4.69 2.19 -8.40
N ARG A 110 -5.86 2.77 -8.68
CA ARG A 110 -6.02 4.22 -8.74
C ARG A 110 -5.73 4.89 -7.41
N ALA A 111 -6.23 4.32 -6.30
CA ALA A 111 -6.00 4.90 -4.98
C ALA A 111 -4.52 4.92 -4.62
N VAL A 112 -3.81 3.83 -4.92
CA VAL A 112 -2.39 3.70 -4.62
C VAL A 112 -1.56 4.65 -5.48
N ILE A 113 -1.84 4.72 -6.78
CA ILE A 113 -1.14 5.61 -7.70
C ILE A 113 -1.36 7.07 -7.27
N ARG A 114 -2.61 7.44 -6.98
CA ARG A 114 -2.92 8.80 -6.53
C ARG A 114 -2.16 9.14 -5.25
N CYS A 115 -2.11 8.21 -4.30
CA CYS A 115 -1.41 8.40 -3.05
C CYS A 115 0.06 8.75 -3.27
N PHE A 116 0.77 7.96 -4.05
CA PHE A 116 2.20 8.16 -4.25
C PHE A 116 2.51 9.27 -5.26
N ASP A 117 1.62 9.58 -6.19
CA ASP A 117 1.73 10.79 -7.00
C ASP A 117 1.66 12.05 -6.13
N GLU A 118 0.76 12.06 -5.13
CA GLU A 118 0.68 13.17 -4.18
C GLU A 118 1.92 13.28 -3.31
N VAL A 119 2.52 12.16 -2.92
CA VAL A 119 3.79 12.15 -2.20
C VAL A 119 4.88 12.79 -3.05
N ALA A 120 4.99 12.40 -4.32
CA ALA A 120 5.99 12.95 -5.24
C ALA A 120 5.76 14.44 -5.50
N TRP A 121 4.52 14.88 -5.48
CA TRP A 121 4.18 16.29 -5.64
C TRP A 121 4.51 17.10 -4.38
N THR A 122 4.22 16.54 -3.20
CA THR A 122 4.39 17.24 -1.90
C THR A 122 5.85 17.34 -1.50
N TYR A 123 6.63 16.30 -1.76
CA TYR A 123 8.05 16.22 -1.36
C TYR A 123 8.90 16.08 -2.61
N ASP A 124 9.78 17.04 -2.88
CA ASP A 124 10.78 16.81 -3.93
C ASP A 124 11.75 15.71 -3.48
N GLU A 125 12.57 15.22 -4.40
CA GLU A 125 13.45 14.07 -4.14
C GLU A 125 14.38 14.30 -2.95
N SER A 126 14.92 15.50 -2.85
CA SER A 126 15.82 15.87 -1.76
C SER A 126 15.11 15.89 -0.41
N VAL A 127 13.92 16.49 -0.36
CA VAL A 127 13.10 16.53 0.86
C VAL A 127 12.64 15.14 1.26
N TYR A 128 12.21 14.33 0.29
CA TYR A 128 11.81 12.96 0.56
C TYR A 128 12.95 12.18 1.19
N ARG A 129 14.14 12.21 0.60
CA ARG A 129 15.32 11.52 1.14
C ARG A 129 15.67 12.00 2.54
N GLY A 130 15.60 13.31 2.77
CA GLY A 130 15.92 13.87 4.08
C GLY A 130 14.96 13.43 5.17
N LYS A 131 13.69 13.26 4.83
CA LYS A 131 12.66 12.87 5.81
C LYS A 131 12.53 11.37 5.97
N TRP A 132 12.69 10.60 4.89
CA TRP A 132 12.51 9.14 4.94
C TRP A 132 13.83 8.39 5.12
N GLY A 133 14.88 8.81 4.44
CA GLY A 133 16.19 8.17 4.52
C GLY A 133 16.60 7.43 3.27
N GLU A 134 15.68 7.25 2.32
CA GLU A 134 15.92 6.56 1.05
C GLU A 134 15.25 7.34 -0.08
N HIS A 135 15.61 7.02 -1.32
CA HIS A 135 15.00 7.67 -2.48
C HIS A 135 13.53 7.30 -2.62
N PHE A 136 12.78 8.14 -3.32
CA PHE A 136 11.38 7.90 -3.64
C PHE A 136 11.25 6.59 -4.47
N PRO A 137 10.23 5.75 -4.19
CA PRO A 137 10.05 4.46 -4.87
C PRO A 137 9.49 4.60 -6.30
N ARG A 138 10.23 5.28 -7.16
CA ARG A 138 9.79 5.61 -8.52
C ARG A 138 9.60 4.37 -9.39
N THR A 139 10.54 3.44 -9.34
CA THR A 139 10.49 2.22 -10.15
C THR A 139 9.28 1.38 -9.79
N GLU A 140 9.00 1.24 -8.50
CA GLU A 140 7.88 0.45 -8.01
C GLU A 140 6.54 1.11 -8.36
N LEU A 141 6.46 2.43 -8.24
CA LEU A 141 5.24 3.16 -8.63
C LEU A 141 4.98 3.04 -10.13
N GLU A 142 6.01 3.18 -10.95
CA GLU A 142 5.87 3.04 -12.41
C GLU A 142 5.47 1.62 -12.80
N ALA A 143 5.90 0.60 -12.03
CA ALA A 143 5.45 -0.77 -12.26
C ALA A 143 3.95 -0.92 -12.03
N VAL A 144 3.42 -0.34 -10.96
CA VAL A 144 1.97 -0.34 -10.70
C VAL A 144 1.22 0.32 -11.87
N ARG A 145 1.69 1.49 -12.28
CA ARG A 145 1.06 2.26 -13.37
C ARG A 145 1.06 1.48 -14.68
N ARG A 146 2.20 0.88 -15.03
CA ARG A 146 2.34 0.11 -16.28
C ARG A 146 1.45 -1.13 -16.27
N LEU A 147 1.43 -1.87 -15.18
CA LEU A 147 0.63 -3.09 -15.07
C LEU A 147 -0.86 -2.77 -15.06
N TRP A 148 -1.26 -1.68 -14.40
CA TRP A 148 -2.65 -1.24 -14.42
C TRP A 148 -3.08 -0.81 -15.82
N ASN A 149 -2.25 -0.05 -16.55
CA ASN A 149 -2.55 0.34 -17.94
C ASN A 149 -2.70 -0.89 -18.84
N ALA A 150 -1.85 -1.89 -18.68
CA ALA A 150 -1.93 -3.14 -19.42
C ALA A 150 -3.22 -3.90 -19.11
N HIS A 151 -3.63 -3.90 -17.85
CA HIS A 151 -4.88 -4.54 -17.41
C HIS A 151 -6.09 -3.86 -18.05
N LEU A 152 -6.11 -2.52 -18.06
CA LEU A 152 -7.20 -1.77 -18.69
C LEU A 152 -7.30 -2.03 -20.20
N GLN A 153 -6.16 -2.16 -20.87
CA GLN A 153 -6.14 -2.45 -22.31
C GLN A 153 -6.62 -3.87 -22.60
N GLY A 154 -6.31 -4.83 -21.71
CA GLY A 154 -6.76 -6.19 -21.83
C GLY A 154 -8.28 -6.34 -21.73
N ASP A 155 -8.92 -5.48 -20.92
CA ASP A 155 -10.37 -5.50 -20.73
C ASP A 155 -11.14 -4.98 -21.98
N ASP A 156 -10.46 -4.29 -22.90
CA ASP A 156 -11.09 -3.74 -24.11
C ASP A 156 -11.15 -4.76 -25.25
N THR A 157 -10.63 -5.95 -25.04
CA THR A 157 -10.70 -7.05 -26.02
C THR A 157 -11.69 -8.12 -25.53
#